data_55a59a21a5b1a433e1b97ecdabb81430
#
_entry.id   55a59a21a5b1a433e1b97ecdabb81430
#
_cell.length_a   1.000
_cell.length_b   1.000
_cell.length_c   1.000
_cell.angle_alpha   90.00
_cell.angle_beta   90.00
_cell.angle_gamma   90.00
#
_symmetry.space_group_name_H-M   'P 1'
#
loop_
_entity.id
_entity.type
_entity.pdbx_description
1 polymer ?
#
loop_
_entity_poly.entity_id
_entity_poly.type
_entity_poly.pdbx_seq_one_letter_code
_entity_poly.pdbx_strand_id
1 'polypeptide(L)'
;MTFDLNKHVHRLLMDEPFFAALSRRVDKRIDKSIPTAGVRINPTSGHFEMLYNPDFFDELPDIQRKGVLKHEFYHLIFEHVTGRKPTGINPKAWNIATDLAINSHLMGELPEMCCMPGQKPFEDYEVGLSSEAYLEQLKQDHDKQSGGGEGGEGDGQFDSHEGWDEVDQQTKEIAKERLKDTLKKAAEEAANQGWGTVSQQVRKDIMDRIQTKVDWRKMMRYFVKTSQRASKQSSIKHINKRYPYIHAGRKTNRTAKIAISIDQSGSVSDQMLNAFFNELSNLAKYAEFTVVPFDDTVFEDKVYVWKKGERKKWERVLSGGTNFDAPTDYVNKHGFDGHIILTDLMAPKPKPSKCQRMWMTVKQYAERPYFTTNERVIVID
;
A
#
# COMPACT_ATOMS: atom_id res chain seq x y z
N MET A 1 -36.70 5.38 3.32
CA MET A 1 -35.44 5.23 4.09
C MET A 1 -34.30 5.35 3.10
N THR A 2 -33.29 6.12 3.37
CA THR A 2 -32.13 6.26 2.46
C THR A 2 -31.35 4.94 2.45
N PHE A 3 -30.94 4.44 1.29
CA PHE A 3 -30.14 3.24 1.13
C PHE A 3 -28.82 3.37 1.91
N ASP A 4 -28.52 2.37 2.74
CA ASP A 4 -27.26 2.35 3.53
C ASP A 4 -26.42 1.14 3.11
N LEU A 5 -25.38 1.41 2.31
CA LEU A 5 -24.50 0.40 1.75
C LEU A 5 -23.84 -0.46 2.82
N ASN A 6 -23.49 0.10 3.99
CA ASN A 6 -22.86 -0.65 5.07
C ASN A 6 -23.73 -1.78 5.61
N LYS A 7 -25.06 -1.61 5.56
CA LYS A 7 -26.00 -2.67 5.98
C LYS A 7 -26.16 -3.78 4.93
N HIS A 8 -25.94 -3.47 3.67
CA HIS A 8 -26.22 -4.39 2.56
C HIS A 8 -24.95 -5.06 2.01
N VAL A 9 -23.77 -4.48 2.22
CA VAL A 9 -22.51 -4.93 1.62
C VAL A 9 -22.18 -6.40 1.92
N HIS A 10 -22.45 -6.88 3.12
CA HIS A 10 -22.20 -8.27 3.48
C HIS A 10 -23.05 -9.22 2.62
N ARG A 11 -24.34 -8.92 2.46
CA ARG A 11 -25.25 -9.72 1.64
C ARG A 11 -24.87 -9.68 0.16
N LEU A 12 -24.51 -8.49 -0.34
CA LEU A 12 -24.12 -8.30 -1.74
C LEU A 12 -22.84 -9.04 -2.13
N LEU A 13 -21.90 -9.19 -1.19
CA LEU A 13 -20.61 -9.82 -1.45
C LEU A 13 -20.46 -11.21 -0.81
N MET A 14 -21.58 -11.86 -0.44
CA MET A 14 -21.53 -13.15 0.26
C MET A 14 -20.91 -14.28 -0.57
N ASP A 15 -21.10 -14.24 -1.88
CA ASP A 15 -20.52 -15.17 -2.86
C ASP A 15 -19.16 -14.70 -3.43
N GLU A 16 -18.62 -13.59 -2.93
CA GLU A 16 -17.39 -12.93 -3.38
C GLU A 16 -16.37 -12.74 -2.24
N PRO A 17 -15.79 -13.82 -1.70
CA PRO A 17 -14.97 -13.73 -0.47
C PRO A 17 -13.81 -12.76 -0.55
N PHE A 18 -13.12 -12.68 -1.71
CA PHE A 18 -12.03 -11.73 -1.92
C PHE A 18 -12.50 -10.27 -1.84
N PHE A 19 -13.59 -9.93 -2.54
CA PHE A 19 -14.15 -8.59 -2.51
C PHE A 19 -14.76 -8.26 -1.14
N ALA A 20 -15.35 -9.23 -0.45
CA ALA A 20 -15.83 -9.07 0.91
C ALA A 20 -14.69 -8.74 1.88
N ALA A 21 -13.56 -9.43 1.76
CA ALA A 21 -12.36 -9.18 2.55
C ALA A 21 -11.76 -7.80 2.25
N LEU A 22 -11.71 -7.39 0.98
CA LEU A 22 -11.24 -6.07 0.57
C LEU A 22 -12.20 -4.96 1.09
N SER A 23 -13.49 -5.18 0.96
CA SER A 23 -14.55 -4.25 1.39
C SER A 23 -14.47 -3.89 2.87
N ARG A 24 -14.11 -4.84 3.75
CA ARG A 24 -13.94 -4.57 5.19
C ARG A 24 -12.83 -3.58 5.53
N ARG A 25 -11.95 -3.30 4.57
CA ARG A 25 -10.75 -2.45 4.72
C ARG A 25 -10.87 -1.12 3.98
N VAL A 26 -12.02 -0.86 3.39
CA VAL A 26 -12.36 0.38 2.69
C VAL A 26 -13.54 1.04 3.38
N ASP A 27 -13.37 2.25 3.86
CA ASP A 27 -14.44 3.02 4.50
C ASP A 27 -15.50 3.41 3.46
N LYS A 28 -16.78 3.32 3.81
CA LYS A 28 -17.89 3.68 2.93
C LYS A 28 -18.61 4.88 3.50
N ARG A 29 -18.73 5.94 2.68
CA ARG A 29 -19.35 7.21 3.09
C ARG A 29 -20.38 7.65 2.08
N ILE A 30 -21.50 8.14 2.59
CA ILE A 30 -22.55 8.77 1.78
C ILE A 30 -22.02 10.11 1.27
N ASP A 31 -22.17 10.30 -0.04
CA ASP A 31 -21.96 11.58 -0.72
C ASP A 31 -23.01 11.76 -1.81
N LYS A 32 -23.93 12.71 -1.63
CA LYS A 32 -25.00 13.02 -2.59
C LYS A 32 -24.54 14.02 -3.66
N SER A 33 -23.34 14.56 -3.56
CA SER A 33 -22.79 15.47 -4.57
C SER A 33 -22.29 14.74 -5.82
N ILE A 34 -21.95 13.46 -5.69
CA ILE A 34 -21.55 12.60 -6.81
C ILE A 34 -22.75 11.87 -7.39
N PRO A 35 -22.77 11.60 -8.73
CA PRO A 35 -23.90 10.94 -9.35
C PRO A 35 -24.05 9.46 -8.97
N THR A 36 -22.95 8.73 -8.77
CA THR A 36 -22.91 7.28 -8.63
C THR A 36 -22.11 6.81 -7.41
N ALA A 37 -20.89 6.37 -7.62
CA ALA A 37 -19.92 5.98 -6.61
C ALA A 37 -18.51 6.40 -7.05
N GLY A 38 -17.52 6.23 -6.19
CA GLY A 38 -16.11 6.45 -6.51
C GLY A 38 -15.20 6.11 -5.33
N VAL A 39 -14.04 5.54 -5.62
CA VAL A 39 -13.01 5.28 -4.62
C VAL A 39 -11.92 6.34 -4.66
N ARG A 40 -11.45 6.74 -3.49
CA ARG A 40 -10.35 7.70 -3.38
C ARG A 40 -9.45 7.42 -2.16
N ILE A 41 -8.36 8.16 -2.08
CA ILE A 41 -7.52 8.21 -0.88
C ILE A 41 -7.99 9.39 -0.03
N ASN A 42 -8.33 9.15 1.22
CA ASN A 42 -8.60 10.22 2.17
C ASN A 42 -7.32 11.03 2.39
N PRO A 43 -7.28 12.34 2.07
CA PRO A 43 -6.06 13.14 2.10
C PRO A 43 -5.49 13.32 3.51
N THR A 44 -6.33 13.23 4.53
CA THR A 44 -5.94 13.41 5.93
C THR A 44 -5.37 12.12 6.53
N SER A 45 -6.03 10.99 6.31
CA SER A 45 -5.69 9.72 6.93
C SER A 45 -4.84 8.80 6.05
N GLY A 46 -4.87 8.99 4.71
CA GLY A 46 -4.26 8.12 3.72
C GLY A 46 -4.90 6.72 3.66
N HIS A 47 -6.12 6.55 4.20
CA HIS A 47 -6.93 5.36 4.04
C HIS A 47 -7.76 5.45 2.76
N PHE A 48 -8.17 4.28 2.24
CA PHE A 48 -9.10 4.23 1.12
C PHE A 48 -10.52 4.41 1.62
N GLU A 49 -11.27 5.24 0.93
CA GLU A 49 -12.70 5.42 1.14
C GLU A 49 -13.46 5.32 -0.17
N MET A 50 -14.64 4.74 -0.10
CA MET A 50 -15.62 4.70 -1.16
C MET A 50 -16.71 5.70 -0.83
N LEU A 51 -16.87 6.68 -1.69
CA LEU A 51 -18.00 7.59 -1.67
C LEU A 51 -19.12 6.96 -2.50
N TYR A 52 -20.38 7.12 -2.09
CA TYR A 52 -21.51 6.61 -2.87
C TYR A 52 -22.74 7.48 -2.70
N ASN A 53 -23.50 7.61 -3.79
CA ASN A 53 -24.81 8.23 -3.76
C ASN A 53 -25.87 7.16 -3.41
N PRO A 54 -26.54 7.28 -2.26
CA PRO A 54 -27.51 6.29 -1.83
C PRO A 54 -28.75 6.23 -2.75
N ASP A 55 -29.12 7.36 -3.38
CA ASP A 55 -30.28 7.42 -4.26
C ASP A 55 -30.02 6.60 -5.55
N PHE A 56 -28.81 6.67 -6.09
CA PHE A 56 -28.35 5.80 -7.19
C PHE A 56 -28.40 4.31 -6.83
N PHE A 57 -27.87 3.94 -5.68
CA PHE A 57 -27.89 2.52 -5.25
C PHE A 57 -29.31 1.99 -4.97
N ASP A 58 -30.24 2.85 -4.56
CA ASP A 58 -31.62 2.46 -4.27
C ASP A 58 -32.36 2.02 -5.54
N GLU A 59 -32.05 2.63 -6.68
CA GLU A 59 -32.64 2.33 -7.98
C GLU A 59 -32.12 1.03 -8.62
N LEU A 60 -30.94 0.53 -8.22
CA LEU A 60 -30.30 -0.62 -8.84
C LEU A 60 -30.80 -1.96 -8.28
N PRO A 61 -30.92 -3.02 -9.11
CA PRO A 61 -31.07 -4.38 -8.62
C PRO A 61 -29.77 -4.88 -7.96
N ASP A 62 -29.86 -5.89 -7.09
CA ASP A 62 -28.74 -6.38 -6.31
C ASP A 62 -27.54 -6.85 -7.15
N ILE A 63 -27.77 -7.40 -8.34
CA ILE A 63 -26.69 -7.81 -9.25
C ILE A 63 -25.86 -6.61 -9.70
N GLN A 64 -26.53 -5.50 -10.04
CA GLN A 64 -25.84 -4.27 -10.45
C GLN A 64 -25.21 -3.56 -9.26
N ARG A 65 -25.85 -3.54 -8.08
CA ARG A 65 -25.24 -3.06 -6.83
C ARG A 65 -23.91 -3.76 -6.54
N LYS A 66 -23.90 -5.10 -6.68
CA LYS A 66 -22.70 -5.93 -6.54
C LYS A 66 -21.66 -5.59 -7.62
N GLY A 67 -22.07 -5.46 -8.86
CA GLY A 67 -21.21 -5.07 -9.98
C GLY A 67 -20.51 -3.72 -9.74
N VAL A 68 -21.27 -2.69 -9.32
CA VAL A 68 -20.72 -1.37 -8.99
C VAL A 68 -19.71 -1.46 -7.84
N LEU A 69 -20.01 -2.21 -6.78
CA LEU A 69 -19.03 -2.42 -5.69
C LEU A 69 -17.74 -3.07 -6.17
N LYS A 70 -17.84 -4.09 -7.01
CA LYS A 70 -16.68 -4.77 -7.59
C LYS A 70 -15.89 -3.83 -8.50
N HIS A 71 -16.59 -2.99 -9.31
CA HIS A 71 -15.98 -1.99 -10.16
C HIS A 71 -15.08 -1.05 -9.36
N GLU A 72 -15.58 -0.46 -8.27
CA GLU A 72 -14.82 0.42 -7.40
C GLU A 72 -13.59 -0.29 -6.78
N PHE A 73 -13.75 -1.54 -6.37
CA PHE A 73 -12.62 -2.30 -5.84
C PHE A 73 -11.59 -2.68 -6.90
N TYR A 74 -11.98 -2.85 -8.16
CA TYR A 74 -11.04 -3.05 -9.26
C TYR A 74 -10.16 -1.82 -9.50
N HIS A 75 -10.68 -0.59 -9.31
CA HIS A 75 -9.84 0.62 -9.36
C HIS A 75 -8.72 0.57 -8.31
N LEU A 76 -8.97 0.00 -7.12
CA LEU A 76 -7.92 -0.23 -6.12
C LEU A 76 -6.97 -1.33 -6.55
N ILE A 77 -7.51 -2.48 -7.02
CA ILE A 77 -6.72 -3.65 -7.44
C ILE A 77 -5.75 -3.27 -8.58
N PHE A 78 -6.21 -2.48 -9.54
CA PHE A 78 -5.40 -2.05 -10.69
C PHE A 78 -4.57 -0.79 -10.41
N GLU A 79 -4.56 -0.29 -9.17
CA GLU A 79 -3.79 0.88 -8.72
C GLU A 79 -4.16 2.20 -9.42
N HIS A 80 -5.34 2.32 -10.02
CA HIS A 80 -5.76 3.54 -10.70
C HIS A 80 -5.76 4.75 -9.77
N VAL A 81 -6.19 4.56 -8.51
CA VAL A 81 -6.26 5.60 -7.47
C VAL A 81 -4.88 6.03 -6.95
N THR A 82 -3.86 5.15 -7.01
CA THR A 82 -2.55 5.37 -6.40
C THR A 82 -1.47 5.87 -7.34
N GLY A 83 -1.80 6.17 -8.60
CA GLY A 83 -0.88 6.88 -9.49
C GLY A 83 -0.42 6.12 -10.74
N ARG A 84 -1.24 5.20 -11.27
CA ARG A 84 -0.98 4.54 -12.56
C ARG A 84 -1.20 5.46 -13.77
N LYS A 85 -1.87 6.61 -13.57
CA LYS A 85 -2.17 7.57 -14.64
C LYS A 85 -0.89 8.08 -15.32
N PRO A 86 -0.75 7.96 -16.65
CA PRO A 86 0.38 8.50 -17.37
C PRO A 86 0.40 10.03 -17.34
N THR A 87 1.59 10.64 -17.38
CA THR A 87 1.74 12.09 -17.36
C THR A 87 1.24 12.72 -18.66
N GLY A 88 0.52 13.85 -18.56
CA GLY A 88 0.08 14.64 -19.72
C GLY A 88 -1.12 14.07 -20.48
N ILE A 89 -1.83 13.11 -19.92
CA ILE A 89 -3.04 12.50 -20.53
C ILE A 89 -4.30 13.25 -20.10
N ASN A 90 -5.24 13.38 -21.04
CA ASN A 90 -6.57 13.89 -20.75
C ASN A 90 -7.24 13.03 -19.66
N PRO A 91 -7.68 13.61 -18.54
CA PRO A 91 -8.31 12.87 -17.45
C PRO A 91 -9.54 12.07 -17.90
N LYS A 92 -10.41 12.64 -18.75
CA LYS A 92 -11.61 11.94 -19.26
C LYS A 92 -11.24 10.70 -20.08
N ALA A 93 -10.26 10.80 -20.97
CA ALA A 93 -9.80 9.65 -21.76
C ALA A 93 -9.20 8.55 -20.87
N TRP A 94 -8.46 8.92 -19.84
CA TRP A 94 -7.95 7.95 -18.88
C TRP A 94 -9.07 7.27 -18.10
N ASN A 95 -10.07 8.01 -17.65
CA ASN A 95 -11.22 7.45 -16.92
C ASN A 95 -11.97 6.42 -17.78
N ILE A 96 -12.29 6.77 -19.02
CA ILE A 96 -12.95 5.84 -19.96
C ILE A 96 -12.09 4.58 -20.17
N ALA A 97 -10.78 4.75 -20.37
CA ALA A 97 -9.86 3.62 -20.56
C ALA A 97 -9.77 2.69 -19.35
N THR A 98 -9.78 3.24 -18.12
CA THR A 98 -9.78 2.46 -16.89
C THR A 98 -11.08 1.71 -16.69
N ASP A 99 -12.21 2.36 -17.01
CA ASP A 99 -13.54 1.74 -16.90
C ASP A 99 -13.73 0.61 -17.91
N LEU A 100 -13.33 0.81 -19.17
CA LEU A 100 -13.36 -0.26 -20.18
C LEU A 100 -12.54 -1.48 -19.74
N ALA A 101 -11.36 -1.27 -19.14
CA ALA A 101 -10.55 -2.36 -18.64
C ALA A 101 -11.21 -3.12 -17.49
N ILE A 102 -11.81 -2.40 -16.55
CA ILE A 102 -12.53 -3.00 -15.41
C ILE A 102 -13.81 -3.69 -15.87
N ASN A 103 -14.59 -3.02 -16.70
CA ASN A 103 -15.91 -3.50 -17.14
C ASN A 103 -15.80 -4.79 -17.97
N SER A 104 -14.66 -5.01 -18.63
CA SER A 104 -14.33 -6.29 -19.26
C SER A 104 -14.45 -7.49 -18.31
N HIS A 105 -14.25 -7.30 -17.00
CA HIS A 105 -14.35 -8.34 -15.97
C HIS A 105 -15.75 -8.43 -15.33
N LEU A 106 -16.68 -7.52 -15.66
CA LEU A 106 -17.98 -7.36 -15.00
C LEU A 106 -19.15 -7.44 -15.99
N MET A 107 -18.97 -8.16 -17.09
CA MET A 107 -19.99 -8.29 -18.13
C MET A 107 -21.29 -8.85 -17.56
N GLY A 108 -22.40 -8.13 -17.78
CA GLY A 108 -23.73 -8.50 -17.28
C GLY A 108 -23.99 -8.17 -15.80
N GLU A 109 -23.01 -7.58 -15.09
CA GLU A 109 -23.20 -7.19 -13.69
C GLU A 109 -23.35 -5.67 -13.51
N LEU A 110 -23.16 -4.87 -14.56
CA LEU A 110 -23.19 -3.41 -14.49
C LEU A 110 -24.47 -2.83 -15.12
N PRO A 111 -24.89 -1.60 -14.73
CA PRO A 111 -25.95 -0.86 -15.41
C PRO A 111 -25.62 -0.58 -16.88
N GLU A 112 -26.66 -0.44 -17.72
CA GLU A 112 -26.50 -0.18 -19.17
C GLU A 112 -25.76 1.13 -19.50
N MET A 113 -25.74 2.09 -18.56
CA MET A 113 -25.04 3.37 -18.73
C MET A 113 -23.51 3.26 -18.68
N CYS A 114 -22.96 2.12 -18.24
CA CYS A 114 -21.52 1.91 -18.15
C CYS A 114 -20.90 1.71 -19.53
N CYS A 115 -19.71 2.29 -19.76
CA CYS A 115 -18.95 2.03 -20.97
C CYS A 115 -18.46 0.56 -21.00
N MET A 116 -18.79 -0.14 -22.07
CA MET A 116 -18.45 -1.56 -22.22
C MET A 116 -17.74 -1.79 -23.55
N PRO A 117 -16.58 -2.51 -23.58
CA PRO A 117 -15.98 -2.93 -24.83
C PRO A 117 -16.92 -3.91 -25.56
N GLY A 118 -17.00 -3.81 -26.88
CA GLY A 118 -17.92 -4.58 -27.71
C GLY A 118 -19.36 -4.06 -27.72
N GLN A 119 -19.64 -2.91 -27.09
CA GLN A 119 -20.96 -2.22 -27.10
C GLN A 119 -20.78 -0.77 -27.50
N LYS A 120 -21.89 -0.14 -28.00
CA LYS A 120 -21.87 1.29 -28.38
C LYS A 120 -21.42 2.18 -27.22
N PRO A 121 -20.54 3.13 -27.46
CA PRO A 121 -19.85 3.48 -28.72
C PRO A 121 -18.52 2.75 -28.95
N PHE A 122 -18.21 1.68 -28.19
CA PHE A 122 -16.94 0.93 -28.21
C PHE A 122 -17.10 -0.46 -28.83
N GLU A 123 -17.90 -0.59 -29.91
CA GLU A 123 -18.24 -1.86 -30.56
C GLU A 123 -17.03 -2.61 -31.11
N ASP A 124 -16.06 -1.85 -31.63
CA ASP A 124 -14.83 -2.38 -32.23
C ASP A 124 -13.70 -2.64 -31.21
N TYR A 125 -13.95 -2.38 -29.93
CA TYR A 125 -12.95 -2.56 -28.88
C TYR A 125 -12.97 -4.00 -28.37
N GLU A 126 -11.79 -4.62 -28.40
CA GLU A 126 -11.61 -5.99 -27.90
C GLU A 126 -11.77 -6.03 -26.38
N VAL A 127 -12.42 -7.08 -25.86
CA VAL A 127 -12.65 -7.29 -24.44
C VAL A 127 -11.37 -7.80 -23.75
N GLY A 128 -11.08 -7.30 -22.55
CA GLY A 128 -9.99 -7.80 -21.69
C GLY A 128 -8.65 -7.14 -21.91
N LEU A 129 -8.61 -5.98 -22.56
CA LEU A 129 -7.38 -5.21 -22.71
C LEU A 129 -7.02 -4.44 -21.43
N SER A 130 -5.76 -4.00 -21.32
CA SER A 130 -5.31 -3.14 -20.23
C SER A 130 -5.80 -1.69 -20.42
N SER A 131 -5.84 -0.92 -19.33
CA SER A 131 -6.19 0.51 -19.37
C SER A 131 -5.31 1.31 -20.35
N GLU A 132 -4.03 0.97 -20.43
CA GLU A 132 -3.11 1.62 -21.36
C GLU A 132 -3.42 1.27 -22.83
N ALA A 133 -3.82 0.02 -23.11
CA ALA A 133 -4.20 -0.41 -24.45
C ALA A 133 -5.49 0.27 -24.91
N TYR A 134 -6.49 0.36 -24.04
CA TYR A 134 -7.73 1.11 -24.33
C TYR A 134 -7.45 2.61 -24.53
N LEU A 135 -6.57 3.20 -23.72
CA LEU A 135 -6.17 4.59 -23.89
C LEU A 135 -5.54 4.85 -25.26
N GLU A 136 -4.73 3.91 -25.74
CA GLU A 136 -4.09 4.03 -27.06
C GLU A 136 -5.13 3.92 -28.20
N GLN A 137 -6.12 3.03 -28.08
CA GLN A 137 -7.24 2.95 -29.03
C GLN A 137 -8.07 4.24 -29.03
N LEU A 138 -8.41 4.79 -27.86
CA LEU A 138 -9.13 6.06 -27.75
C LEU A 138 -8.39 7.22 -28.42
N LYS A 139 -7.05 7.29 -28.31
CA LYS A 139 -6.24 8.30 -28.99
C LYS A 139 -6.30 8.13 -30.50
N GLN A 140 -6.14 6.90 -31.00
CA GLN A 140 -6.18 6.61 -32.45
C GLN A 140 -7.53 6.98 -33.06
N ASP A 141 -8.62 6.75 -32.36
CA ASP A 141 -9.95 7.10 -32.83
C ASP A 141 -10.20 8.61 -32.79
N HIS A 142 -9.70 9.30 -31.77
CA HIS A 142 -9.75 10.76 -31.71
C HIS A 142 -8.93 11.39 -32.87
N ASP A 143 -7.75 10.85 -33.17
CA ASP A 143 -6.91 11.34 -34.28
C ASP A 143 -7.55 11.09 -35.65
N LYS A 144 -8.29 9.99 -35.83
CA LYS A 144 -9.07 9.71 -37.03
C LYS A 144 -10.27 10.67 -37.20
N GLN A 145 -10.92 11.04 -36.09
CA GLN A 145 -12.07 11.95 -36.09
C GLN A 145 -11.68 13.42 -36.23
N SER A 146 -10.49 13.84 -35.74
CA SER A 146 -10.01 15.22 -35.89
C SER A 146 -9.73 15.63 -37.34
N GLY A 147 -9.77 14.71 -38.29
CA GLY A 147 -9.74 14.97 -39.73
C GLY A 147 -11.12 15.32 -40.36
N GLY A 148 -12.22 15.35 -39.64
CA GLY A 148 -13.53 15.63 -40.19
C GLY A 148 -14.63 15.75 -39.13
N GLY A 149 -14.90 16.96 -38.68
CA GLY A 149 -16.17 17.33 -38.03
C GLY A 149 -16.29 16.96 -36.54
N GLU A 150 -16.95 17.83 -35.79
CA GLU A 150 -17.34 17.73 -34.41
C GLU A 150 -17.88 16.33 -34.05
N GLY A 151 -17.03 15.49 -33.43
CA GLY A 151 -17.40 14.18 -32.91
C GLY A 151 -17.99 14.35 -31.50
N GLY A 152 -19.22 13.87 -31.29
CA GLY A 152 -19.96 13.99 -30.08
C GLY A 152 -19.19 13.54 -28.82
N GLU A 153 -19.20 14.37 -27.80
CA GLU A 153 -18.87 14.04 -26.44
C GLU A 153 -19.85 12.96 -25.95
N GLY A 154 -19.45 11.70 -26.08
CA GLY A 154 -20.14 10.63 -25.37
C GLY A 154 -19.93 10.85 -23.88
N ASP A 155 -20.97 11.23 -23.17
CA ASP A 155 -20.98 11.42 -21.72
C ASP A 155 -20.96 10.04 -21.00
N GLY A 156 -19.94 9.23 -21.33
CA GLY A 156 -19.77 7.86 -20.83
C GLY A 156 -19.09 7.78 -19.48
N GLN A 157 -19.15 8.83 -18.68
CA GLN A 157 -18.57 8.85 -17.35
C GLN A 157 -19.56 8.24 -16.35
N PHE A 158 -19.41 6.94 -16.08
CA PHE A 158 -20.20 6.24 -15.08
C PHE A 158 -19.75 6.55 -13.67
N ASP A 159 -18.45 6.72 -13.45
CA ASP A 159 -17.81 6.81 -12.14
C ASP A 159 -17.24 8.21 -11.87
N SER A 160 -17.23 8.61 -10.58
CA SER A 160 -16.61 9.85 -10.14
C SER A 160 -15.16 9.61 -9.73
N HIS A 161 -14.22 9.91 -10.63
CA HIS A 161 -12.79 9.88 -10.35
C HIS A 161 -12.25 11.17 -9.69
N GLU A 162 -13.16 11.99 -9.12
CA GLU A 162 -12.79 13.18 -8.38
C GLU A 162 -11.96 12.85 -7.15
N GLY A 163 -10.92 13.65 -6.90
CA GLY A 163 -10.04 13.49 -5.74
C GLY A 163 -8.82 12.58 -5.95
N TRP A 164 -8.64 11.91 -7.10
CA TRP A 164 -7.43 11.10 -7.35
C TRP A 164 -6.15 11.93 -7.45
N ASP A 165 -6.26 13.18 -7.92
CA ASP A 165 -5.12 14.09 -8.09
C ASP A 165 -4.91 15.04 -6.89
N GLU A 166 -5.84 15.09 -5.94
CA GLU A 166 -5.82 16.01 -4.79
C GLU A 166 -4.82 15.62 -3.68
N VAL A 167 -4.26 14.43 -3.75
CA VAL A 167 -3.42 13.87 -2.70
C VAL A 167 -1.95 14.04 -3.06
N ASP A 168 -1.15 14.54 -2.09
CA ASP A 168 0.29 14.69 -2.26
C ASP A 168 1.00 13.35 -2.53
N GLN A 169 2.16 13.40 -3.20
CA GLN A 169 2.91 12.23 -3.61
C GLN A 169 3.30 11.31 -2.43
N GLN A 170 3.57 11.89 -1.24
CA GLN A 170 3.94 11.09 -0.07
C GLN A 170 2.73 10.30 0.45
N THR A 171 1.55 10.90 0.46
CA THR A 171 0.31 10.22 0.87
C THR A 171 -0.07 9.14 -0.14
N LYS A 172 0.11 9.36 -1.45
CA LYS A 172 -0.07 8.33 -2.49
C LYS A 172 0.87 7.14 -2.28
N GLU A 173 2.14 7.36 -1.96
CA GLU A 173 3.09 6.28 -1.68
C GLU A 173 2.71 5.45 -0.44
N ILE A 174 2.23 6.11 0.62
CA ILE A 174 1.74 5.40 1.81
C ILE A 174 0.49 4.60 1.51
N ALA A 175 -0.44 5.20 0.76
CA ALA A 175 -1.65 4.51 0.33
C ALA A 175 -1.32 3.26 -0.51
N LYS A 176 -0.33 3.35 -1.40
CA LYS A 176 0.15 2.22 -2.21
C LYS A 176 0.66 1.05 -1.35
N GLU A 177 1.45 1.33 -0.30
CA GLU A 177 1.89 0.28 0.63
C GLU A 177 0.74 -0.30 1.46
N ARG A 178 -0.22 0.55 1.87
CA ARG A 178 -1.44 0.08 2.54
C ARG A 178 -2.30 -0.78 1.63
N LEU A 179 -2.41 -0.40 0.34
CA LEU A 179 -3.12 -1.21 -0.63
C LEU A 179 -2.51 -2.60 -0.76
N LYS A 180 -1.19 -2.68 -0.87
CA LYS A 180 -0.47 -3.96 -0.92
C LYS A 180 -0.76 -4.83 0.30
N ASP A 181 -0.69 -4.26 1.52
CA ASP A 181 -1.03 -4.98 2.76
C ASP A 181 -2.52 -5.41 2.79
N THR A 182 -3.40 -4.55 2.31
CA THR A 182 -4.84 -4.82 2.21
C THR A 182 -5.13 -5.95 1.23
N LEU A 183 -4.51 -5.92 0.03
CA LEU A 183 -4.64 -6.98 -0.98
C LEU A 183 -4.05 -8.31 -0.49
N LYS A 184 -2.91 -8.27 0.22
CA LYS A 184 -2.31 -9.46 0.82
C LYS A 184 -3.28 -10.14 1.80
N LYS A 185 -3.82 -9.39 2.74
CA LYS A 185 -4.78 -9.92 3.72
C LYS A 185 -6.07 -10.43 3.06
N ALA A 186 -6.57 -9.74 2.03
CA ALA A 186 -7.73 -10.20 1.28
C ALA A 186 -7.44 -11.49 0.50
N ALA A 187 -6.25 -11.62 -0.09
CA ALA A 187 -5.82 -12.82 -0.78
C ALA A 187 -5.63 -14.02 0.17
N GLU A 188 -5.07 -13.80 1.38
CA GLU A 188 -4.95 -14.81 2.42
C GLU A 188 -6.32 -15.34 2.88
N GLU A 189 -7.29 -14.46 3.08
CA GLU A 189 -8.66 -14.86 3.39
C GLU A 189 -9.32 -15.61 2.23
N ALA A 190 -9.15 -15.13 0.99
CA ALA A 190 -9.68 -15.77 -0.21
C ALA A 190 -9.05 -17.13 -0.49
N ALA A 191 -7.80 -17.37 -0.11
CA ALA A 191 -7.15 -18.67 -0.23
C ALA A 191 -7.88 -19.77 0.53
N ASN A 192 -8.53 -19.43 1.66
CA ASN A 192 -9.29 -20.35 2.50
C ASN A 192 -10.78 -20.46 2.11
N GLN A 193 -11.38 -19.39 1.57
CA GLN A 193 -12.83 -19.29 1.32
C GLN A 193 -13.20 -19.29 -0.16
N GLY A 194 -12.21 -19.17 -1.05
CA GLY A 194 -12.41 -18.99 -2.49
C GLY A 194 -12.21 -17.54 -2.93
N TRP A 195 -12.03 -17.36 -4.24
CA TRP A 195 -11.77 -16.05 -4.87
C TRP A 195 -13.03 -15.41 -5.47
N GLY A 196 -14.19 -16.09 -5.37
CA GLY A 196 -15.39 -15.65 -6.05
C GLY A 196 -15.20 -15.61 -7.57
N THR A 197 -15.69 -14.57 -8.22
CA THR A 197 -15.61 -14.38 -9.68
C THR A 197 -14.29 -13.74 -10.16
N VAL A 198 -13.32 -13.50 -9.28
CA VAL A 198 -12.01 -12.95 -9.67
C VAL A 198 -11.33 -13.88 -10.67
N SER A 199 -11.00 -13.36 -11.86
CA SER A 199 -10.39 -14.15 -12.93
C SER A 199 -9.00 -14.66 -12.55
N GLN A 200 -8.56 -15.77 -13.17
CA GLN A 200 -7.25 -16.36 -12.89
C GLN A 200 -6.10 -15.39 -13.21
N GLN A 201 -6.25 -14.57 -14.25
CA GLN A 201 -5.25 -13.55 -14.59
C GLN A 201 -5.14 -12.50 -13.51
N VAL A 202 -6.27 -11.95 -13.03
CA VAL A 202 -6.27 -10.96 -11.94
C VAL A 202 -5.71 -11.54 -10.64
N ARG A 203 -6.02 -12.81 -10.32
CA ARG A 203 -5.41 -13.49 -9.16
C ARG A 203 -3.89 -13.54 -9.27
N LYS A 204 -3.38 -13.91 -10.45
CA LYS A 204 -1.94 -13.93 -10.70
C LYS A 204 -1.33 -12.55 -10.53
N ASP A 205 -1.93 -11.51 -11.12
CA ASP A 205 -1.43 -10.12 -11.01
C ASP A 205 -1.42 -9.62 -9.55
N ILE A 206 -2.45 -9.97 -8.77
CA ILE A 206 -2.50 -9.68 -7.32
C ILE A 206 -1.35 -10.40 -6.60
N MET A 207 -1.16 -11.68 -6.86
CA MET A 207 -0.11 -12.47 -6.21
C MET A 207 1.29 -11.97 -6.56
N ASP A 208 1.55 -11.65 -7.83
CA ASP A 208 2.83 -11.07 -8.28
C ASP A 208 3.12 -9.73 -7.61
N ARG A 209 2.10 -8.88 -7.40
CA ARG A 209 2.24 -7.60 -6.68
C ARG A 209 2.50 -7.77 -5.19
N ILE A 210 1.88 -8.76 -4.56
CA ILE A 210 2.08 -9.07 -3.13
C ILE A 210 3.52 -9.56 -2.89
N GLN A 211 4.10 -10.28 -3.83
CA GLN A 211 5.45 -10.87 -3.74
C GLN A 211 6.60 -9.90 -4.07
N THR A 212 6.33 -8.63 -4.40
CA THR A 212 7.41 -7.67 -4.76
C THR A 212 8.40 -7.45 -3.63
N LYS A 213 9.69 -7.34 -4.01
CA LYS A 213 10.83 -7.04 -3.13
C LYS A 213 10.59 -5.84 -2.22
N VAL A 214 11.16 -5.88 -1.01
CA VAL A 214 11.06 -4.79 -0.03
C VAL A 214 11.59 -3.48 -0.61
N ASP A 215 10.73 -2.47 -0.72
CA ASP A 215 11.15 -1.12 -1.08
C ASP A 215 11.63 -0.36 0.16
N TRP A 216 12.94 -0.45 0.42
CA TRP A 216 13.58 0.20 1.57
C TRP A 216 13.41 1.72 1.60
N ARG A 217 13.27 2.39 0.45
CA ARG A 217 13.02 3.85 0.41
C ARG A 217 11.68 4.18 1.06
N LYS A 218 10.64 3.41 0.72
CA LYS A 218 9.31 3.59 1.29
C LYS A 218 9.27 3.21 2.76
N MET A 219 9.96 2.14 3.14
CA MET A 219 10.07 1.73 4.54
C MET A 219 10.73 2.81 5.39
N MET A 220 11.83 3.39 4.92
CA MET A 220 12.53 4.47 5.63
C MET A 220 11.67 5.74 5.74
N ARG A 221 10.95 6.12 4.68
CA ARG A 221 10.01 7.25 4.74
C ARG A 221 8.90 7.00 5.76
N TYR A 222 8.39 5.79 5.85
CA TYR A 222 7.42 5.41 6.85
C TYR A 222 7.95 5.61 8.28
N PHE A 223 9.16 5.13 8.59
CA PHE A 223 9.79 5.35 9.89
C PHE A 223 10.01 6.84 10.18
N VAL A 224 10.55 7.60 9.24
CA VAL A 224 10.78 9.05 9.41
C VAL A 224 9.47 9.80 9.63
N LYS A 225 8.39 9.43 8.95
CA LYS A 225 7.10 10.10 9.07
C LYS A 225 6.38 9.73 10.38
N THR A 226 6.57 8.50 10.88
CA THR A 226 5.96 8.04 12.14
C THR A 226 6.82 8.33 13.37
N SER A 227 8.09 8.71 13.19
CA SER A 227 8.96 9.15 14.28
C SER A 227 8.42 10.43 14.91
N GLN A 228 8.08 10.34 16.20
CA GLN A 228 7.55 11.49 16.96
C GLN A 228 8.64 12.48 17.42
N ARG A 229 9.91 12.12 17.26
CA ARG A 229 11.04 12.94 17.72
C ARG A 229 11.51 13.87 16.63
N ALA A 230 11.05 15.12 16.72
CA ALA A 230 11.60 16.22 15.95
C ALA A 230 12.70 16.90 16.75
N SER A 231 13.96 16.75 16.39
CA SER A 231 15.02 17.59 16.93
C SER A 231 14.85 19.02 16.38
N LYS A 232 14.54 19.97 17.26
CA LYS A 232 14.39 21.38 16.91
C LYS A 232 15.76 22.06 16.99
N GLN A 233 16.33 22.38 15.85
CA GLN A 233 17.56 23.18 15.78
C GLN A 233 17.23 24.65 15.54
N SER A 234 17.96 25.55 16.20
CA SER A 234 17.90 26.98 15.92
C SER A 234 18.44 27.26 14.52
N SER A 235 17.74 28.06 13.73
CA SER A 235 18.15 28.39 12.36
C SER A 235 17.83 29.84 12.04
N ILE A 236 18.85 30.59 11.65
CA ILE A 236 18.73 31.98 11.19
C ILE A 236 17.90 32.07 9.88
N LYS A 237 17.82 30.98 9.11
CA LYS A 237 17.04 30.92 7.86
C LYS A 237 15.51 30.83 8.08
N HIS A 238 15.05 30.66 9.32
CA HIS A 238 13.63 30.61 9.67
C HIS A 238 13.26 31.76 10.62
N ILE A 239 12.19 32.45 10.31
CA ILE A 239 11.69 33.54 11.16
C ILE A 239 11.08 32.95 12.45
N ASN A 240 11.48 33.48 13.59
CA ASN A 240 10.86 33.17 14.86
C ASN A 240 9.47 33.81 14.91
N LYS A 241 8.40 32.99 14.99
CA LYS A 241 7.01 33.53 14.99
C LYS A 241 6.66 34.38 16.20
N ARG A 242 7.37 34.23 17.33
CA ARG A 242 7.11 34.97 18.58
C ARG A 242 7.92 36.26 18.69
N TYR A 243 9.16 36.22 18.17
CA TYR A 243 10.08 37.36 18.17
C TYR A 243 10.76 37.45 16.78
N PRO A 244 10.03 37.95 15.77
CA PRO A 244 10.57 38.05 14.41
C PRO A 244 11.76 39.01 14.39
N TYR A 245 12.81 38.60 13.67
CA TYR A 245 14.07 39.34 13.47
C TYR A 245 14.97 39.54 14.72
N ILE A 246 14.52 39.18 15.92
CA ILE A 246 15.33 39.30 17.16
C ILE A 246 15.95 37.92 17.51
N HIS A 247 15.20 36.83 17.34
CA HIS A 247 15.67 35.51 17.64
C HIS A 247 15.60 34.60 16.42
N ALA A 248 16.57 33.68 16.32
CA ALA A 248 16.55 32.67 15.29
C ALA A 248 15.29 31.78 15.37
N GLY A 249 14.72 31.45 14.24
CA GLY A 249 13.61 30.51 14.16
C GLY A 249 14.09 29.09 14.44
N ARG A 250 13.16 28.13 14.51
CA ARG A 250 13.44 26.71 14.73
C ARG A 250 13.22 25.92 13.45
N LYS A 251 14.24 25.19 13.01
CA LYS A 251 14.14 24.20 11.96
C LYS A 251 13.95 22.82 12.62
N THR A 252 12.94 22.11 12.19
CA THR A 252 12.73 20.72 12.63
C THR A 252 13.51 19.80 11.70
N ASN A 253 14.60 19.21 12.20
CA ASN A 253 15.29 18.13 11.47
C ASN A 253 14.63 16.82 11.86
N ARG A 254 13.97 16.17 10.91
CA ARG A 254 13.40 14.82 11.08
C ARG A 254 14.40 13.78 10.57
N THR A 255 15.41 13.48 11.40
CA THR A 255 16.27 12.31 11.18
C THR A 255 15.83 11.24 12.17
N ALA A 256 15.33 10.13 11.66
CA ALA A 256 14.97 9.00 12.52
C ALA A 256 16.23 8.23 12.93
N LYS A 257 16.36 7.96 14.23
CA LYS A 257 17.39 7.08 14.78
C LYS A 257 16.86 5.65 14.78
N ILE A 258 17.37 4.81 13.89
CA ILE A 258 16.88 3.45 13.68
C ILE A 258 17.87 2.44 14.23
N ALA A 259 17.36 1.49 15.01
CA ALA A 259 18.08 0.29 15.42
C ALA A 259 17.69 -0.90 14.54
N ILE A 260 18.66 -1.68 14.12
CA ILE A 260 18.46 -2.94 13.40
C ILE A 260 19.11 -4.05 14.17
N SER A 261 18.32 -4.89 14.80
CA SER A 261 18.81 -6.04 15.54
C SER A 261 18.91 -7.25 14.62
N ILE A 262 20.04 -7.92 14.64
CA ILE A 262 20.31 -9.10 13.83
C ILE A 262 20.45 -10.30 14.77
N ASP A 263 19.53 -11.24 14.62
CA ASP A 263 19.55 -12.52 15.28
C ASP A 263 20.72 -13.35 14.73
N GLN A 264 21.63 -13.72 15.62
CA GLN A 264 22.80 -14.55 15.29
C GLN A 264 22.78 -15.90 16.02
N SER A 265 21.61 -16.27 16.54
CA SER A 265 21.42 -17.58 17.18
C SER A 265 21.74 -18.75 16.24
N GLY A 266 21.97 -19.91 16.83
CA GLY A 266 22.31 -21.11 16.09
C GLY A 266 21.24 -21.61 15.12
N SER A 267 19.97 -21.22 15.29
CA SER A 267 18.85 -21.55 14.40
C SER A 267 18.85 -20.73 13.09
N VAL A 268 19.46 -19.54 13.10
CA VAL A 268 19.60 -18.69 11.91
C VAL A 268 20.76 -19.19 11.06
N SER A 269 20.47 -19.67 9.85
CA SER A 269 21.49 -20.18 8.93
C SER A 269 22.40 -19.08 8.37
N ASP A 270 23.61 -19.45 7.93
CA ASP A 270 24.54 -18.50 7.28
C ASP A 270 23.97 -17.94 5.96
N GLN A 271 23.14 -18.71 5.25
CA GLN A 271 22.44 -18.23 4.07
C GLN A 271 21.44 -17.12 4.43
N MET A 272 20.72 -17.27 5.53
CA MET A 272 19.77 -16.28 6.03
C MET A 272 20.50 -15.02 6.53
N LEU A 273 21.62 -15.16 7.24
CA LEU A 273 22.47 -14.03 7.62
C LEU A 273 22.98 -13.28 6.39
N ASN A 274 23.42 -13.98 5.35
CA ASN A 274 23.84 -13.35 4.10
C ASN A 274 22.70 -12.56 3.44
N ALA A 275 21.50 -13.12 3.40
CA ALA A 275 20.30 -12.43 2.89
C ALA A 275 20.02 -11.15 3.73
N PHE A 276 20.09 -11.24 5.06
CA PHE A 276 19.92 -10.08 5.94
C PHE A 276 20.95 -8.99 5.66
N PHE A 277 22.24 -9.33 5.57
CA PHE A 277 23.30 -8.36 5.30
C PHE A 277 23.20 -7.75 3.88
N ASN A 278 22.72 -8.49 2.90
CA ASN A 278 22.44 -7.97 1.58
C ASN A 278 21.33 -6.91 1.61
N GLU A 279 20.25 -7.17 2.36
CA GLU A 279 19.18 -6.20 2.55
C GLU A 279 19.65 -4.97 3.34
N LEU A 280 20.48 -5.13 4.37
CA LEU A 280 21.10 -4.02 5.09
C LEU A 280 22.02 -3.19 4.20
N SER A 281 22.76 -3.83 3.30
CA SER A 281 23.57 -3.12 2.30
C SER A 281 22.71 -2.30 1.34
N ASN A 282 21.52 -2.78 0.99
CA ASN A 282 20.54 -2.03 0.21
C ASN A 282 19.98 -0.84 0.99
N LEU A 283 19.66 -1.03 2.27
CA LEU A 283 19.22 0.04 3.16
C LEU A 283 20.30 1.11 3.38
N ALA A 284 21.56 0.71 3.54
CA ALA A 284 22.69 1.61 3.75
C ALA A 284 22.90 2.61 2.58
N LYS A 285 22.39 2.32 1.38
CA LYS A 285 22.39 3.28 0.27
C LYS A 285 21.56 4.54 0.56
N TYR A 286 20.57 4.42 1.45
CA TYR A 286 19.58 5.46 1.72
C TYR A 286 19.72 6.12 3.09
N ALA A 287 20.10 5.36 4.11
CA ALA A 287 20.14 5.82 5.50
C ALA A 287 21.33 5.26 6.29
N GLU A 288 21.63 5.93 7.41
CA GLU A 288 22.50 5.44 8.48
C GLU A 288 21.62 4.79 9.55
N PHE A 289 22.10 3.68 10.14
CA PHE A 289 21.40 2.95 11.19
C PHE A 289 22.37 2.28 12.15
N THR A 290 21.91 1.96 13.36
CA THR A 290 22.68 1.24 14.36
C THR A 290 22.38 -0.25 14.27
N VAL A 291 23.40 -1.07 14.07
CA VAL A 291 23.30 -2.53 14.06
C VAL A 291 23.56 -3.06 15.46
N VAL A 292 22.66 -3.92 15.93
CA VAL A 292 22.65 -4.53 17.25
C VAL A 292 22.65 -6.05 17.09
N PRO A 293 23.81 -6.71 16.96
CA PRO A 293 23.86 -8.16 16.95
C PRO A 293 23.40 -8.72 18.29
N PHE A 294 22.59 -9.76 18.28
CA PHE A 294 22.11 -10.40 19.50
C PHE A 294 21.91 -11.91 19.31
N ASP A 295 21.94 -12.62 20.43
CA ASP A 295 21.48 -13.98 20.62
C ASP A 295 20.59 -14.04 21.88
N ASP A 296 21.00 -14.69 22.95
CA ASP A 296 20.35 -14.58 24.27
C ASP A 296 20.54 -13.21 24.91
N THR A 297 21.58 -12.47 24.52
CA THR A 297 21.97 -11.17 25.07
C THR A 297 22.41 -10.21 23.95
N VAL A 298 22.55 -8.93 24.31
CA VAL A 298 23.20 -7.93 23.46
C VAL A 298 24.56 -7.59 24.02
N PHE A 299 25.62 -7.79 23.23
CA PHE A 299 26.95 -7.37 23.57
C PHE A 299 27.21 -5.95 23.10
N GLU A 300 27.24 -4.99 24.01
CA GLU A 300 27.33 -3.56 23.70
C GLU A 300 28.60 -3.22 22.88
N ASP A 301 29.69 -3.97 23.08
CA ASP A 301 30.98 -3.84 22.35
C ASP A 301 30.88 -4.29 20.87
N LYS A 302 29.85 -5.05 20.51
CA LYS A 302 29.58 -5.49 19.14
C LYS A 302 28.57 -4.61 18.41
N VAL A 303 27.96 -3.65 19.10
CA VAL A 303 27.03 -2.69 18.47
C VAL A 303 27.83 -1.66 17.68
N TYR A 304 27.40 -1.40 16.45
CA TYR A 304 28.07 -0.44 15.58
C TYR A 304 27.08 0.36 14.72
N VAL A 305 27.53 1.53 14.27
CA VAL A 305 26.80 2.34 13.31
C VAL A 305 27.20 1.94 11.90
N TRP A 306 26.22 1.61 11.07
CA TRP A 306 26.42 1.40 9.65
C TRP A 306 26.13 2.70 8.91
N LYS A 307 27.16 3.31 8.35
CA LYS A 307 27.06 4.61 7.70
C LYS A 307 26.44 4.51 6.31
N LYS A 308 25.77 5.57 5.91
CA LYS A 308 25.20 5.66 4.56
C LYS A 308 26.29 5.47 3.49
N GLY A 309 26.02 4.57 2.53
CA GLY A 309 26.93 4.25 1.43
C GLY A 309 28.03 3.23 1.76
N GLU A 310 28.19 2.85 3.02
CA GLU A 310 29.15 1.84 3.44
C GLU A 310 28.69 0.44 3.02
N ARG A 311 29.64 -0.45 2.66
CA ARG A 311 29.39 -1.87 2.42
C ARG A 311 30.12 -2.68 3.46
N LYS A 312 29.43 -3.59 4.13
CA LYS A 312 30.01 -4.54 5.09
C LYS A 312 29.72 -5.96 4.63
N LYS A 313 30.69 -6.85 4.84
CA LYS A 313 30.50 -8.29 4.68
C LYS A 313 29.78 -8.82 5.92
N TRP A 314 28.95 -9.84 5.72
CA TRP A 314 28.34 -10.53 6.83
C TRP A 314 29.39 -11.29 7.65
N GLU A 315 29.22 -11.31 8.94
CA GLU A 315 30.06 -12.04 9.87
C GLU A 315 29.19 -12.52 11.03
N ARG A 316 29.33 -13.79 11.37
CA ARG A 316 28.74 -14.33 12.59
C ARG A 316 29.63 -14.03 13.75
N VAL A 317 29.19 -13.23 14.71
CA VAL A 317 29.94 -12.84 15.90
C VAL A 317 29.40 -13.49 17.18
N LEU A 318 28.19 -14.11 17.11
CA LEU A 318 27.51 -14.77 18.21
C LEU A 318 26.95 -16.11 17.72
N SER A 319 26.64 -17.04 18.64
CA SER A 319 26.07 -18.36 18.31
C SER A 319 25.38 -18.99 19.53
N GLY A 320 24.54 -18.24 20.23
CA GLY A 320 23.75 -18.70 21.37
C GLY A 320 22.34 -19.11 21.05
N GLY A 321 21.46 -19.05 22.04
CA GLY A 321 20.01 -19.15 21.89
C GLY A 321 19.41 -17.88 21.32
N THR A 322 18.07 -17.68 21.46
CA THR A 322 17.39 -16.47 20.98
C THR A 322 16.51 -15.88 22.07
N ASN A 323 16.75 -14.61 22.41
CA ASN A 323 15.93 -13.85 23.35
C ASN A 323 15.63 -12.46 22.79
N PHE A 324 14.40 -12.22 22.33
CA PHE A 324 13.98 -10.94 21.77
C PHE A 324 13.82 -9.82 22.80
N ASP A 325 13.79 -10.14 24.09
CA ASP A 325 13.79 -9.13 25.16
C ASP A 325 15.11 -8.36 25.21
N ALA A 326 16.24 -9.03 24.95
CA ALA A 326 17.56 -8.41 24.99
C ALA A 326 17.71 -7.21 24.03
N PRO A 327 17.47 -7.35 22.70
CA PRO A 327 17.53 -6.21 21.78
C PRO A 327 16.39 -5.21 22.03
N THR A 328 15.23 -5.63 22.52
CA THR A 328 14.11 -4.72 22.85
C THR A 328 14.48 -3.84 24.05
N ASP A 329 15.05 -4.39 25.12
CA ASP A 329 15.49 -3.63 26.28
C ASP A 329 16.63 -2.66 25.92
N TYR A 330 17.58 -3.09 25.08
CA TYR A 330 18.64 -2.23 24.56
C TYR A 330 18.06 -1.01 23.81
N VAL A 331 17.15 -1.24 22.88
CA VAL A 331 16.50 -0.20 22.09
C VAL A 331 15.68 0.75 22.97
N ASN A 332 14.93 0.20 23.93
CA ASN A 332 14.14 0.98 24.89
C ASN A 332 15.01 1.87 25.80
N LYS A 333 16.20 1.41 26.18
CA LYS A 333 17.19 2.14 27.00
C LYS A 333 17.84 3.29 26.21
N HIS A 334 18.21 3.08 24.95
CA HIS A 334 18.95 4.04 24.15
C HIS A 334 18.08 5.00 23.32
N GLY A 335 16.76 4.84 23.37
CA GLY A 335 15.80 5.79 22.84
C GLY A 335 15.88 5.95 21.32
N PHE A 336 15.72 4.85 20.59
CA PHE A 336 15.55 4.83 19.14
C PHE A 336 14.12 5.20 18.73
N ASP A 337 13.96 5.65 17.50
CA ASP A 337 12.66 6.03 16.91
C ASP A 337 11.99 4.86 16.18
N GLY A 338 12.79 3.89 15.74
CA GLY A 338 12.34 2.67 15.07
C GLY A 338 13.26 1.49 15.36
N HIS A 339 12.69 0.28 15.39
CA HIS A 339 13.39 -0.97 15.64
C HIS A 339 13.01 -2.01 14.58
N ILE A 340 13.98 -2.56 13.88
CA ILE A 340 13.80 -3.67 12.95
C ILE A 340 14.54 -4.86 13.51
N ILE A 341 13.90 -6.02 13.62
CA ILE A 341 14.52 -7.26 14.07
C ILE A 341 14.54 -8.25 12.91
N LEU A 342 15.76 -8.67 12.53
CA LEU A 342 15.99 -9.70 11.51
C LEU A 342 16.20 -11.03 12.23
N THR A 343 15.30 -12.00 12.02
CA THR A 343 15.27 -13.26 12.79
C THR A 343 14.47 -14.34 12.04
N ASP A 344 14.59 -15.58 12.48
CA ASP A 344 13.73 -16.69 12.06
C ASP A 344 12.39 -16.77 12.83
N LEU A 345 12.12 -15.83 13.75
CA LEU A 345 10.91 -15.79 14.59
C LEU A 345 10.73 -17.01 15.52
N MET A 346 11.77 -17.76 15.82
CA MET A 346 11.71 -19.01 16.56
C MET A 346 12.02 -18.83 18.07
N ALA A 347 11.47 -17.75 18.68
CA ALA A 347 11.58 -17.49 20.10
C ALA A 347 10.30 -16.86 20.66
N PRO A 348 10.09 -16.83 21.99
CA PRO A 348 8.90 -16.23 22.61
C PRO A 348 8.73 -14.75 22.26
N LYS A 349 7.45 -14.31 22.28
CA LYS A 349 7.10 -12.91 22.03
C LYS A 349 7.77 -12.00 23.07
N PRO A 350 8.49 -10.93 22.61
CA PRO A 350 9.19 -10.05 23.53
C PRO A 350 8.27 -9.05 24.23
N LYS A 351 8.83 -8.37 25.22
CA LYS A 351 8.26 -7.21 25.89
C LYS A 351 7.83 -6.11 24.90
N PRO A 352 6.92 -5.21 25.32
CA PRO A 352 6.53 -4.07 24.52
C PRO A 352 7.72 -3.16 24.17
N SER A 353 7.79 -2.72 22.93
CA SER A 353 8.76 -1.72 22.48
C SER A 353 8.21 -0.30 22.73
N LYS A 354 9.09 0.63 23.15
CA LYS A 354 8.79 2.06 23.30
C LYS A 354 8.77 2.81 21.96
N CYS A 355 9.33 2.23 20.92
CA CYS A 355 9.29 2.72 19.56
C CYS A 355 8.57 1.72 18.65
N GLN A 356 8.31 2.13 17.41
CA GLN A 356 7.73 1.25 16.43
C GLN A 356 8.70 0.11 16.11
N ARG A 357 8.23 -1.14 16.28
CA ARG A 357 9.00 -2.35 15.97
C ARG A 357 8.45 -3.04 14.73
N MET A 358 9.34 -3.62 13.95
CA MET A 358 9.05 -4.46 12.78
C MET A 358 9.93 -5.70 12.79
N TRP A 359 9.41 -6.75 12.18
CA TRP A 359 10.09 -8.03 12.02
C TRP A 359 10.46 -8.24 10.56
N MET A 360 11.62 -8.82 10.32
CA MET A 360 12.07 -9.21 9.01
C MET A 360 12.56 -10.65 9.05
N THR A 361 12.01 -11.47 8.16
CA THR A 361 12.32 -12.90 8.11
C THR A 361 12.23 -13.42 6.68
N VAL A 362 12.63 -14.66 6.44
CA VAL A 362 12.45 -15.34 5.15
C VAL A 362 11.08 -16.04 5.12
N LYS A 363 10.58 -16.33 3.91
CA LYS A 363 9.24 -16.88 3.66
C LYS A 363 8.93 -18.11 4.51
N GLN A 364 9.88 -19.03 4.62
CA GLN A 364 9.73 -20.29 5.35
C GLN A 364 9.28 -20.09 6.80
N TYR A 365 9.83 -19.09 7.49
CA TYR A 365 9.54 -18.82 8.90
C TYR A 365 8.37 -17.85 9.10
N ALA A 366 8.09 -17.00 8.12
CA ALA A 366 6.92 -16.13 8.16
C ALA A 366 5.59 -16.89 8.17
N GLU A 367 5.57 -18.08 7.56
CA GLU A 367 4.37 -18.94 7.49
C GLU A 367 4.08 -19.69 8.82
N ARG A 368 5.09 -19.87 9.67
CA ARG A 368 4.97 -20.61 10.94
C ARG A 368 5.77 -19.95 12.06
N PRO A 369 5.44 -18.71 12.45
CA PRO A 369 6.14 -18.05 13.54
C PRO A 369 5.82 -18.71 14.88
N TYR A 370 6.78 -18.69 15.81
CA TYR A 370 6.58 -19.22 17.16
C TYR A 370 5.53 -18.43 17.99
N PHE A 371 5.30 -17.18 17.63
CA PHE A 371 4.32 -16.31 18.31
C PHE A 371 3.52 -15.47 17.31
N THR A 372 2.31 -15.06 17.73
CA THR A 372 1.47 -14.15 16.95
C THR A 372 1.74 -12.69 17.32
N THR A 373 1.83 -11.83 16.31
CA THR A 373 2.06 -10.39 16.50
C THR A 373 1.19 -9.54 15.59
N ASN A 374 0.78 -8.38 16.12
CA ASN A 374 0.12 -7.33 15.33
C ASN A 374 1.14 -6.37 14.69
N GLU A 375 2.43 -6.52 15.04
CA GLU A 375 3.50 -5.74 14.46
C GLU A 375 3.76 -6.20 13.02
N ARG A 376 4.30 -5.31 12.21
CA ARG A 376 4.55 -5.61 10.79
C ARG A 376 5.65 -6.67 10.65
N VAL A 377 5.36 -7.71 9.89
CA VAL A 377 6.33 -8.73 9.47
C VAL A 377 6.60 -8.55 7.98
N ILE A 378 7.87 -8.47 7.63
CA ILE A 378 8.37 -8.31 6.27
C ILE A 378 9.07 -9.61 5.89
N VAL A 379 8.71 -10.14 4.72
CA VAL A 379 9.32 -11.32 4.16
C VAL A 379 10.35 -10.90 3.12
N ILE A 380 11.56 -11.43 3.25
CA ILE A 380 12.63 -11.30 2.25
C ILE A 380 12.80 -12.63 1.53
N ASP A 381 13.20 -12.57 0.25
CA ASP A 381 13.47 -13.75 -0.60
C ASP A 381 14.91 -14.25 -0.42
#